data_9d1515c83775b51678c9f8b2fc448983
#
_entry.id   9d1515c83775b51678c9f8b2fc448983
#
_cell.length_a   1.000
_cell.length_b   1.000
_cell.length_c   1.000
_cell.angle_alpha   90.00
_cell.angle_beta   90.00
_cell.angle_gamma   90.00
#
_symmetry.space_group_name_H-M   'P 1'
#
loop_
_entity.id
_entity.type
_entity.pdbx_description
1 polymer ?
#
loop_
_entity_poly.entity_id
_entity_poly.type
_entity_poly.pdbx_seq_one_letter_code
_entity_poly.pdbx_strand_id
1 'polypeptide(L)'
;MTRTEDPDWGEGGGTIIVQPPQSAASPSKSSSGSFKSLILKDFTMNRNYDSWFAGASEFFVKTGSLDDFTASTEAELRLYNPMVTDFMIVVKRNQVGKPQPFNAVLITDWNKQMTHCAFMITEDDGGTRTEWKCTALVRISSRSYGVELNLPFNSRDDIVWRGQLASRWIETNSN
;
A
#
# COMPACT_ATOMS: atom_id res chain seq x y z
N MET A 1 -13.00 3.52 40.98
CA MET A 1 -12.25 3.87 39.76
C MET A 1 -11.53 2.59 39.34
N THR A 2 -12.13 1.82 38.47
CA THR A 2 -11.57 0.58 37.93
C THR A 2 -10.69 0.94 36.73
N ARG A 3 -9.41 0.70 36.88
CA ARG A 3 -8.41 0.83 35.82
C ARG A 3 -8.69 -0.26 34.79
N THR A 4 -9.10 0.11 33.61
CA THR A 4 -9.17 -0.81 32.47
C THR A 4 -7.74 -1.12 32.08
N GLU A 5 -7.30 -2.37 32.31
CA GLU A 5 -6.02 -2.85 31.84
C GLU A 5 -6.09 -2.92 30.30
N ASP A 6 -5.12 -2.28 29.63
CA ASP A 6 -4.89 -2.46 28.21
C ASP A 6 -4.73 -3.96 27.94
N PRO A 7 -5.41 -4.52 26.94
CA PRO A 7 -5.21 -5.92 26.61
C PRO A 7 -3.75 -6.12 26.23
N ASP A 8 -3.08 -7.02 26.96
CA ASP A 8 -1.70 -7.43 26.75
C ASP A 8 -1.60 -8.15 25.39
N TRP A 9 -1.39 -7.39 24.34
CA TRP A 9 -1.02 -7.91 23.03
C TRP A 9 0.45 -8.29 23.10
N GLY A 10 0.70 -9.59 23.21
CA GLY A 10 1.95 -10.23 23.46
C GLY A 10 3.18 -9.60 22.81
N GLU A 11 4.30 -9.72 23.47
CA GLU A 11 5.61 -9.19 23.06
C GLU A 11 5.92 -9.51 21.59
N GLY A 12 5.99 -8.45 20.75
CA GLY A 12 6.61 -8.53 19.43
C GLY A 12 5.68 -8.78 18.24
N GLY A 13 4.64 -7.99 18.04
CA GLY A 13 3.90 -8.12 16.81
C GLY A 13 3.02 -6.91 16.53
N GLY A 14 3.29 -6.18 15.47
CA GLY A 14 2.30 -5.32 14.87
C GLY A 14 1.15 -6.18 14.33
N THR A 15 -0.09 -5.82 14.61
CA THR A 15 -1.25 -6.50 14.00
C THR A 15 -1.38 -6.00 12.57
N ILE A 16 -1.27 -6.91 11.60
CA ILE A 16 -1.55 -6.61 10.19
C ILE A 16 -3.01 -6.95 9.93
N ILE A 17 -3.84 -5.94 9.69
CA ILE A 17 -5.20 -6.16 9.22
C ILE A 17 -5.18 -6.09 7.70
N VAL A 18 -5.38 -7.24 7.05
CA VAL A 18 -5.52 -7.35 5.60
C VAL A 18 -7.01 -7.19 5.27
N GLN A 19 -7.38 -6.10 4.60
CA GLN A 19 -8.69 -6.05 3.97
C GLN A 19 -8.62 -6.86 2.68
N PRO A 20 -9.51 -7.86 2.49
CA PRO A 20 -9.50 -8.63 1.26
C PRO A 20 -9.77 -7.72 0.06
N PRO A 21 -9.06 -7.91 -1.06
CA PRO A 21 -9.34 -7.18 -2.28
C PRO A 21 -10.79 -7.44 -2.70
N GLN A 22 -11.52 -6.40 -3.08
CA GLN A 22 -12.82 -6.59 -3.72
C GLN A 22 -12.55 -7.24 -5.09
N SER A 23 -12.72 -8.55 -5.11
CA SER A 23 -12.46 -9.38 -6.28
C SER A 23 -13.52 -9.15 -7.35
N ALA A 24 -13.10 -8.52 -8.45
CA ALA A 24 -13.68 -8.86 -9.75
C ALA A 24 -12.86 -10.04 -10.30
N ALA A 25 -13.50 -11.16 -10.56
CA ALA A 25 -12.85 -12.37 -11.05
C ALA A 25 -12.17 -12.12 -12.40
N SER A 26 -10.84 -12.08 -12.40
CA SER A 26 -10.03 -12.13 -13.62
C SER A 26 -9.82 -13.57 -14.05
N PRO A 27 -9.83 -13.89 -15.35
CA PRO A 27 -9.60 -15.25 -15.82
C PRO A 27 -8.15 -15.65 -15.51
N SER A 28 -7.97 -16.67 -14.69
CA SER A 28 -6.65 -17.21 -14.34
C SER A 28 -5.98 -17.82 -15.57
N LYS A 29 -4.92 -17.19 -16.06
CA LYS A 29 -3.94 -17.84 -16.93
C LYS A 29 -2.78 -18.32 -16.09
N SER A 30 -2.63 -19.63 -15.94
CA SER A 30 -1.43 -20.23 -15.38
C SER A 30 -0.27 -20.03 -16.35
N SER A 31 0.57 -19.03 -16.12
CA SER A 31 1.86 -18.90 -16.77
C SER A 31 2.95 -19.40 -15.83
N SER A 32 3.75 -20.37 -16.26
CA SER A 32 4.95 -20.84 -15.57
C SER A 32 6.11 -19.83 -15.72
N GLY A 33 5.85 -18.55 -15.50
CA GLY A 33 6.84 -17.47 -15.51
C GLY A 33 7.20 -17.06 -14.07
N SER A 34 8.43 -16.65 -13.85
CA SER A 34 8.80 -15.98 -12.60
C SER A 34 8.06 -14.65 -12.52
N PHE A 35 7.20 -14.51 -11.53
CA PHE A 35 6.55 -13.22 -11.23
C PHE A 35 7.37 -12.47 -10.18
N LYS A 36 7.29 -11.15 -10.23
CA LYS A 36 7.89 -10.26 -9.26
C LYS A 36 6.79 -9.67 -8.40
N SER A 37 6.98 -9.65 -7.10
CA SER A 37 6.05 -9.01 -6.16
C SER A 37 6.72 -7.81 -5.49
N LEU A 38 5.96 -6.77 -5.22
CA LEU A 38 6.39 -5.67 -4.38
C LEU A 38 5.99 -5.97 -2.93
N ILE A 39 7.00 -6.13 -2.07
CA ILE A 39 6.80 -6.44 -0.67
C ILE A 39 7.39 -5.33 0.19
N LEU A 40 6.61 -4.78 1.10
CA LEU A 40 7.12 -3.93 2.17
C LEU A 40 7.54 -4.81 3.34
N LYS A 41 8.86 -4.98 3.53
CA LYS A 41 9.41 -5.87 4.55
C LYS A 41 9.39 -5.24 5.95
N ASP A 42 9.84 -3.99 6.05
CA ASP A 42 10.02 -3.30 7.30
C ASP A 42 9.41 -1.90 7.25
N PHE A 43 8.92 -1.44 8.39
CA PHE A 43 8.43 -0.09 8.59
C PHE A 43 9.14 0.54 9.79
N THR A 44 9.65 1.75 9.63
CA THR A 44 10.27 2.48 10.74
C THR A 44 9.58 3.82 10.94
N MET A 45 8.94 3.99 12.07
CA MET A 45 8.41 5.27 12.50
C MET A 45 9.56 6.14 13.04
N ASN A 46 9.89 7.24 12.37
CA ASN A 46 11.02 8.10 12.75
C ASN A 46 10.66 9.13 13.82
N ARG A 47 9.39 9.43 14.00
CA ARG A 47 8.86 10.32 15.03
C ARG A 47 7.51 9.82 15.48
N ASN A 48 7.10 10.20 16.67
CA ASN A 48 5.75 9.95 17.12
C ASN A 48 4.78 10.94 16.45
N TYR A 49 3.67 10.45 15.95
CA TYR A 49 2.62 11.25 15.32
C TYR A 49 1.52 11.60 16.31
N ASP A 50 1.15 10.65 17.17
CA ASP A 50 0.13 10.83 18.18
C ASP A 50 0.54 11.68 19.38
N SER A 51 -0.47 12.32 19.99
CA SER A 51 -0.32 12.98 21.27
C SER A 51 0.04 11.98 22.38
N TRP A 52 0.56 12.49 23.51
CA TRP A 52 0.95 11.64 24.65
C TRP A 52 -0.17 10.72 25.13
N PHE A 53 -1.42 11.09 24.96
CA PHE A 53 -2.60 10.37 25.44
C PHE A 53 -3.17 9.38 24.42
N ALA A 54 -2.77 9.43 23.17
CA ALA A 54 -3.36 8.65 22.07
C ALA A 54 -2.75 7.23 21.94
N GLY A 55 -1.63 6.95 22.60
CA GLY A 55 -1.07 5.58 22.66
C GLY A 55 -0.12 5.26 21.52
N ALA A 56 -0.52 4.37 20.61
CA ALA A 56 0.27 3.92 19.46
C ALA A 56 -0.21 4.62 18.20
N SER A 57 0.71 4.89 17.26
CA SER A 57 0.36 5.46 15.96
C SER A 57 -0.05 4.37 14.98
N GLU A 58 -1.11 4.60 14.24
CA GLU A 58 -1.73 3.67 13.29
C GLU A 58 -1.45 4.15 11.85
N PHE A 59 -0.54 3.45 11.16
CA PHE A 59 -0.19 3.82 9.79
C PHE A 59 -0.89 2.93 8.79
N PHE A 60 -1.46 3.55 7.76
CA PHE A 60 -1.96 2.87 6.59
C PHE A 60 -0.98 3.02 5.42
N VAL A 61 -0.56 1.90 4.86
CA VAL A 61 0.29 1.83 3.66
C VAL A 61 -0.57 1.35 2.50
N LYS A 62 -0.75 2.22 1.52
CA LYS A 62 -1.66 2.00 0.40
C LYS A 62 -0.91 2.05 -0.92
N THR A 63 -1.24 1.13 -1.82
CA THR A 63 -0.77 1.19 -3.21
C THR A 63 -1.94 1.12 -4.17
N GLY A 64 -1.78 1.82 -5.29
CA GLY A 64 -2.66 1.72 -6.42
C GLY A 64 -1.90 1.27 -7.64
N SER A 65 -2.32 0.16 -8.25
CA SER A 65 -1.64 -0.49 -9.37
C SER A 65 -2.62 -1.20 -10.28
N LEU A 66 -2.11 -1.88 -11.29
CA LEU A 66 -2.80 -2.91 -12.05
C LEU A 66 -2.10 -4.23 -11.74
N ASP A 67 -2.79 -5.16 -11.12
CA ASP A 67 -2.26 -6.49 -10.85
C ASP A 67 -2.52 -7.43 -12.02
N ASP A 68 -1.60 -8.39 -12.25
CA ASP A 68 -1.66 -9.36 -13.36
C ASP A 68 -1.96 -8.71 -14.73
N PHE A 69 -1.35 -7.53 -14.95
CA PHE A 69 -1.64 -6.71 -16.13
C PHE A 69 -0.79 -7.11 -17.32
N THR A 70 -1.46 -7.56 -18.38
CA THR A 70 -0.85 -7.73 -19.71
C THR A 70 -1.79 -7.18 -20.79
N ALA A 71 -1.38 -6.12 -21.46
CA ALA A 71 -2.15 -5.59 -22.58
C ALA A 71 -1.22 -5.30 -23.76
N SER A 72 -1.70 -5.58 -24.95
CA SER A 72 -1.02 -5.28 -26.20
C SER A 72 -1.57 -4.01 -26.86
N THR A 73 -2.76 -3.60 -26.47
CA THR A 73 -3.47 -2.44 -27.01
C THR A 73 -4.10 -1.57 -25.92
N GLU A 74 -4.39 -0.31 -26.22
CA GLU A 74 -5.13 0.59 -25.33
C GLU A 74 -6.55 0.08 -25.04
N ALA A 75 -7.18 -0.58 -26.00
CA ALA A 75 -8.52 -1.14 -25.82
C ALA A 75 -8.52 -2.27 -24.77
N GLU A 76 -7.49 -3.12 -24.79
CA GLU A 76 -7.31 -4.15 -23.76
C GLU A 76 -7.04 -3.55 -22.38
N LEU A 77 -6.25 -2.45 -22.31
CA LEU A 77 -5.99 -1.74 -21.06
C LEU A 77 -7.27 -1.33 -20.34
N ARG A 78 -8.28 -0.89 -21.09
CA ARG A 78 -9.57 -0.44 -20.53
C ARG A 78 -10.41 -1.56 -19.91
N LEU A 79 -10.03 -2.82 -20.12
CA LEU A 79 -10.68 -3.98 -19.51
C LEU A 79 -10.14 -4.30 -18.11
N TYR A 80 -9.02 -3.68 -17.73
CA TYR A 80 -8.41 -3.90 -16.41
C TYR A 80 -8.92 -2.88 -15.40
N ASN A 81 -9.25 -3.39 -14.21
CA ASN A 81 -9.59 -2.55 -13.08
C ASN A 81 -8.35 -2.25 -12.25
N PRO A 82 -8.20 -1.01 -11.78
CA PRO A 82 -7.17 -0.69 -10.81
C PRO A 82 -7.34 -1.50 -9.53
N MET A 83 -6.23 -1.97 -8.99
CA MET A 83 -6.18 -2.63 -7.68
C MET A 83 -5.63 -1.66 -6.65
N VAL A 84 -6.30 -1.58 -5.52
CA VAL A 84 -5.84 -0.84 -4.35
C VAL A 84 -5.58 -1.81 -3.22
N THR A 85 -4.36 -1.80 -2.69
CA THR A 85 -4.01 -2.48 -1.44
C THR A 85 -3.95 -1.47 -0.31
N ASP A 86 -4.38 -1.88 0.87
CA ASP A 86 -4.44 -1.04 2.06
C ASP A 86 -4.08 -1.90 3.28
N PHE A 87 -2.91 -1.65 3.86
CA PHE A 87 -2.39 -2.39 5.01
C PHE A 87 -2.17 -1.46 6.17
N MET A 88 -2.56 -1.88 7.37
CA MET A 88 -2.33 -1.13 8.59
C MET A 88 -1.17 -1.74 9.39
N ILE A 89 -0.33 -0.87 9.97
CA ILE A 89 0.64 -1.23 10.99
C ILE A 89 0.49 -0.30 12.20
N VAL A 90 0.46 -0.89 13.38
CA VAL A 90 0.43 -0.15 14.65
C VAL A 90 1.82 -0.09 15.23
N VAL A 91 2.34 1.11 15.46
CA VAL A 91 3.69 1.32 16.02
C VAL A 91 3.60 2.02 17.35
N LYS A 92 4.01 1.31 18.41
CA LYS A 92 4.03 1.87 19.77
C LYS A 92 5.09 2.96 19.92
N ARG A 93 4.84 3.93 20.79
CA ARG A 93 5.76 5.05 21.07
C ARG A 93 7.19 4.62 21.40
N ASN A 94 7.36 3.53 22.14
CA ASN A 94 8.68 3.00 22.53
C ASN A 94 9.40 2.29 21.36
N GLN A 95 8.77 2.17 20.22
CA GLN A 95 9.31 1.58 18.99
C GLN A 95 9.76 2.63 17.96
N VAL A 96 9.66 3.93 18.28
CA VAL A 96 10.21 5.00 17.45
C VAL A 96 11.68 4.73 17.13
N GLY A 97 12.04 4.85 15.86
CA GLY A 97 13.40 4.61 15.35
C GLY A 97 13.79 3.13 15.25
N LYS A 98 12.90 2.20 15.57
CA LYS A 98 13.15 0.76 15.46
C LYS A 98 12.39 0.18 14.27
N PRO A 99 13.07 -0.60 13.39
CA PRO A 99 12.38 -1.32 12.31
C PRO A 99 11.35 -2.30 12.88
N GLN A 100 10.14 -2.26 12.33
CA GLN A 100 9.07 -3.20 12.63
C GLN A 100 8.88 -4.10 11.42
N PRO A 101 8.89 -5.45 11.55
CA PRO A 101 8.60 -6.34 10.44
C PRO A 101 7.17 -6.12 9.98
N PHE A 102 6.99 -5.90 8.69
CA PHE A 102 5.67 -5.66 8.10
C PHE A 102 5.26 -6.79 7.16
N ASN A 103 6.16 -7.21 6.26
CA ASN A 103 5.97 -8.32 5.32
C ASN A 103 4.67 -8.27 4.51
N ALA A 104 4.19 -7.07 4.17
CA ALA A 104 2.98 -6.89 3.40
C ALA A 104 3.27 -6.98 1.90
N VAL A 105 2.53 -7.81 1.18
CA VAL A 105 2.58 -7.89 -0.28
C VAL A 105 1.71 -6.77 -0.85
N LEU A 106 2.35 -5.72 -1.32
CA LEU A 106 1.67 -4.53 -1.86
C LEU A 106 1.18 -4.75 -3.29
N ILE A 107 1.93 -5.50 -4.10
CA ILE A 107 1.58 -5.87 -5.47
C ILE A 107 2.04 -7.31 -5.68
N THR A 108 1.11 -8.20 -6.05
CA THR A 108 1.37 -9.63 -6.15
C THR A 108 2.09 -10.01 -7.44
N ASP A 109 1.74 -9.35 -8.55
CA ASP A 109 2.39 -9.54 -9.84
C ASP A 109 2.81 -8.20 -10.46
N TRP A 110 4.08 -7.85 -10.22
CA TRP A 110 4.67 -6.65 -10.80
C TRP A 110 5.04 -6.91 -12.26
N ASN A 111 4.18 -6.49 -13.16
CA ASN A 111 4.40 -6.62 -14.59
C ASN A 111 5.38 -5.56 -15.11
N LYS A 112 6.20 -5.95 -16.10
CA LYS A 112 7.18 -5.05 -16.77
C LYS A 112 6.52 -3.86 -17.48
N GLN A 113 5.24 -3.96 -17.83
CA GLN A 113 4.51 -2.86 -18.45
C GLN A 113 4.09 -1.79 -17.44
N MET A 114 4.02 -2.11 -16.15
CA MET A 114 3.74 -1.13 -15.10
C MET A 114 4.99 -0.32 -14.80
N THR A 115 5.00 0.96 -15.17
CA THR A 115 6.15 1.85 -15.00
C THR A 115 6.11 2.67 -13.72
N HIS A 116 4.89 2.97 -13.22
CA HIS A 116 4.69 3.66 -11.94
C HIS A 116 3.44 3.13 -11.26
N CYS A 117 3.51 2.93 -9.95
CA CYS A 117 2.35 2.74 -9.10
C CYS A 117 2.11 3.98 -8.24
N ALA A 118 0.85 4.20 -7.83
CA ALA A 118 0.55 5.17 -6.80
C ALA A 118 0.86 4.57 -5.43
N PHE A 119 1.40 5.39 -4.52
CA PHE A 119 1.77 4.96 -3.19
C PHE A 119 1.44 6.06 -2.18
N MET A 120 0.87 5.69 -1.04
CA MET A 120 0.52 6.61 0.02
C MET A 120 0.72 5.98 1.39
N ILE A 121 1.24 6.77 2.31
CA ILE A 121 1.30 6.43 3.73
C ILE A 121 0.55 7.51 4.48
N THR A 122 -0.44 7.11 5.27
CA THR A 122 -1.16 8.00 6.18
C THR A 122 -1.04 7.48 7.61
N GLU A 123 -1.14 8.36 8.56
CA GLU A 123 -1.36 8.04 9.97
C GLU A 123 -2.80 8.43 10.33
N ASP A 124 -3.51 7.53 11.03
CA ASP A 124 -4.94 7.66 11.27
C ASP A 124 -5.24 8.63 12.42
N ASP A 125 -5.85 9.74 12.09
CA ASP A 125 -6.44 10.70 13.02
C ASP A 125 -7.98 10.74 12.91
N GLY A 126 -8.55 9.79 12.18
CA GLY A 126 -9.98 9.65 11.92
C GLY A 126 -10.52 10.76 11.01
N GLY A 127 -11.80 11.05 11.15
CA GLY A 127 -12.49 12.02 10.32
C GLY A 127 -13.42 11.38 9.30
N THR A 128 -13.73 12.12 8.23
CA THR A 128 -14.62 11.64 7.17
C THR A 128 -13.81 11.01 6.06
N ARG A 129 -14.26 9.87 5.54
CA ARG A 129 -13.61 9.18 4.41
C ARG A 129 -13.56 10.10 3.20
N THR A 130 -12.38 10.21 2.63
CA THR A 130 -12.08 10.97 1.42
C THR A 130 -11.16 10.15 0.51
N GLU A 131 -10.73 10.70 -0.63
CA GLU A 131 -9.94 9.99 -1.61
C GLU A 131 -8.87 10.90 -2.21
N TRP A 132 -7.70 10.34 -2.43
CA TRP A 132 -6.69 10.94 -3.29
C TRP A 132 -6.81 10.37 -4.69
N LYS A 133 -7.23 11.23 -5.64
CA LYS A 133 -7.23 10.91 -7.07
C LYS A 133 -5.81 10.92 -7.58
N CYS A 134 -5.37 9.79 -8.11
CA CYS A 134 -4.01 9.60 -8.59
C CYS A 134 -3.97 8.73 -9.84
N THR A 135 -2.80 8.48 -10.38
CA THR A 135 -2.63 7.76 -11.64
C THR A 135 -1.49 6.75 -11.51
N ALA A 136 -1.73 5.51 -11.86
CA ALA A 136 -0.68 4.55 -12.17
C ALA A 136 -0.30 4.69 -13.65
N LEU A 137 0.95 4.43 -14.01
CA LEU A 137 1.41 4.50 -15.39
C LEU A 137 1.80 3.13 -15.89
N VAL A 138 1.28 2.78 -17.05
CA VAL A 138 1.60 1.55 -17.78
C VAL A 138 2.17 1.89 -19.15
N ARG A 139 2.99 0.98 -19.68
CA ARG A 139 3.61 1.12 -21.00
C ARG A 139 3.18 0.00 -21.92
N ILE A 140 2.61 0.38 -23.05
CA ILE A 140 2.25 -0.54 -24.14
C ILE A 140 3.07 -0.15 -25.34
N SER A 141 3.94 -1.05 -25.79
CA SER A 141 4.95 -0.76 -26.83
C SER A 141 5.80 0.47 -26.45
N SER A 142 5.73 1.55 -27.21
CA SER A 142 6.50 2.80 -26.97
C SER A 142 5.69 3.90 -26.28
N ARG A 143 4.41 3.67 -25.98
CA ARG A 143 3.50 4.69 -25.42
C ARG A 143 3.21 4.40 -23.94
N SER A 144 3.13 5.48 -23.17
CA SER A 144 2.70 5.42 -21.77
C SER A 144 1.24 5.85 -21.65
N TYR A 145 0.50 5.13 -20.81
CA TYR A 145 -0.92 5.38 -20.55
C TYR A 145 -1.11 5.56 -19.05
N GLY A 146 -1.93 6.54 -18.67
CA GLY A 146 -2.36 6.74 -17.29
C GLY A 146 -3.60 5.91 -17.00
N VAL A 147 -3.60 5.24 -15.84
CA VAL A 147 -4.78 4.58 -15.29
C VAL A 147 -5.16 5.32 -14.02
N GLU A 148 -6.32 5.95 -14.06
CA GLU A 148 -6.85 6.70 -12.92
C GLU A 148 -7.32 5.75 -11.82
N LEU A 149 -7.02 6.11 -10.58
CA LEU A 149 -7.45 5.37 -9.40
C LEU A 149 -7.60 6.33 -8.20
N ASN A 150 -8.33 5.86 -7.20
CA ASN A 150 -8.57 6.61 -5.98
C ASN A 150 -8.02 5.84 -4.78
N LEU A 151 -7.11 6.45 -4.02
CA LEU A 151 -6.63 5.91 -2.75
C LEU A 151 -7.44 6.52 -1.61
N PRO A 152 -8.21 5.71 -0.85
CA PRO A 152 -9.03 6.22 0.24
C PRO A 152 -8.17 6.57 1.46
N PHE A 153 -8.57 7.61 2.19
CA PHE A 153 -8.01 7.99 3.49
C PHE A 153 -9.04 8.81 4.26
N ASN A 154 -8.77 9.16 5.52
CA ASN A 154 -9.68 10.01 6.30
C ASN A 154 -9.20 11.46 6.28
N SER A 155 -10.14 12.39 6.36
CA SER A 155 -9.87 13.83 6.15
C SER A 155 -8.97 14.46 7.20
N ARG A 156 -8.78 13.82 8.35
CA ARG A 156 -7.89 14.30 9.42
C ARG A 156 -6.57 13.53 9.48
N ASP A 157 -6.43 12.45 8.68
CA ASP A 157 -5.21 11.68 8.66
C ASP A 157 -3.99 12.55 8.30
N ASP A 158 -2.91 12.38 9.03
CA ASP A 158 -1.62 12.93 8.65
C ASP A 158 -1.09 12.20 7.41
N ILE A 159 -0.90 12.93 6.31
CA ILE A 159 -0.29 12.38 5.11
C ILE A 159 1.23 12.38 5.31
N VAL A 160 1.76 11.21 5.66
CA VAL A 160 3.19 11.01 5.88
C VAL A 160 3.95 11.08 4.56
N TRP A 161 3.42 10.43 3.53
CA TRP A 161 3.94 10.47 2.18
C TRP A 161 2.88 10.09 1.16
N ARG A 162 2.92 10.70 -0.02
CA ARG A 162 2.13 10.27 -1.17
C ARG A 162 2.81 10.66 -2.47
N GLY A 163 2.69 9.83 -3.48
CA GLY A 163 3.26 10.08 -4.81
C GLY A 163 3.23 8.85 -5.70
N GLN A 164 4.00 8.91 -6.76
CA GLN A 164 4.20 7.79 -7.67
C GLN A 164 5.58 7.17 -7.42
N LEU A 165 5.63 5.86 -7.35
CA LEU A 165 6.87 5.09 -7.32
C LEU A 165 7.15 4.52 -8.70
N ALA A 166 8.30 4.88 -9.28
CA ALA A 166 8.75 4.35 -10.55
C ALA A 166 9.28 2.92 -10.39
N SER A 167 8.89 2.01 -11.29
CA SER A 167 9.37 0.63 -11.30
C SER A 167 10.90 0.56 -11.31
N ARG A 168 11.54 1.40 -12.11
CA ARG A 168 13.00 1.47 -12.18
C ARG A 168 13.64 1.80 -10.83
N TRP A 169 13.05 2.72 -10.07
CA TRP A 169 13.55 3.06 -8.75
C TRP A 169 13.43 1.89 -7.78
N ILE A 170 12.28 1.23 -7.79
CA ILE A 170 12.02 0.05 -6.95
C ILE A 170 13.01 -1.07 -7.29
N GLU A 171 13.16 -1.40 -8.58
CA GLU A 171 14.07 -2.46 -9.04
C GLU A 171 15.53 -2.18 -8.72
N THR A 172 15.94 -0.90 -8.63
CA THR A 172 17.33 -0.51 -8.33
C THR A 172 17.60 -0.50 -6.82
N ASN A 173 16.58 -0.26 -5.99
CA ASN A 173 16.71 -0.10 -4.54
C ASN A 173 16.08 -1.25 -3.73
N SER A 174 15.57 -2.29 -4.40
CA SER A 174 15.11 -3.51 -3.73
C SER A 174 16.28 -4.47 -3.51
N ASN A 175 16.42 -4.96 -2.28
CA ASN A 175 17.35 -6.01 -1.91
C ASN A 175 16.69 -7.37 -2.02
#